data_280f1ec2dcee3f3f87be383ec38e9322
#
_entry.id   280f1ec2dcee3f3f87be383ec38e9322
#
_cell.length_a   1.000
_cell.length_b   1.000
_cell.length_c   1.000
_cell.angle_alpha   90.00
_cell.angle_beta   90.00
_cell.angle_gamma   90.00
#
_symmetry.space_group_name_H-M   'P 1'
#
loop_
_entity.id
_entity.type
_entity.pdbx_description
1 polymer ?
#
loop_
_entity_poly.entity_id
_entity_poly.type
_entity_poly.pdbx_seq_one_letter_code
_entity_poly.pdbx_strand_id
1 'polypeptide(L)'
;MKKTIICFAAVLMGFAAVAQTTTNEKKEDGYKFTIVKELPVTPVKNQAKAGTCWDYAGTAFIEAELLRMGKGEYDLSEMFNAYNDYCDRAMASIRTHGDISFSQGGCFGDLLHVMERYGLVPEEQMRPGVMYRDSLSNHSELSAMTNPMVKAAAGSSSLQSDSSYQLLCMKAIRAVHQVYLGVPPERFTYKGKSYTPLSFYESTGLKADDYIQVTAFLHEPLYKTFAVESPDNWRHDLSYNVTLDELMTITDYAIAQGYPVGWDADVSEQGFRLGNKKGFCVLPATSVDKDALAGSDLAHWTGMTAKAIQDEAAEHPTPQRWVTPEERQLGWDNHETNDDHLMLIYGTAKDQMGNEYYLVKNSWGNYNGEFKGMFFCSKAYFRYKTITIMIHKDALSKEMKKKLKIGQ
;
A
#
# COMPACT_ATOMS: atom_id res chain seq x y z
N MET A 1 -13.69 -50.40 -91.08
CA MET A 1 -14.44 -49.28 -90.61
C MET A 1 -14.31 -49.20 -89.11
N LYS A 2 -13.42 -48.38 -88.63
CA LYS A 2 -13.25 -48.12 -87.19
C LYS A 2 -13.39 -46.59 -87.01
N LYS A 3 -14.39 -46.14 -86.20
CA LYS A 3 -14.58 -44.76 -85.87
C LYS A 3 -13.74 -44.38 -84.66
N THR A 4 -12.90 -43.41 -84.84
CA THR A 4 -12.07 -42.82 -83.79
C THR A 4 -12.84 -41.71 -83.11
N ILE A 5 -13.06 -41.82 -81.81
CA ILE A 5 -13.69 -40.75 -80.97
C ILE A 5 -12.53 -40.00 -80.32
N ILE A 6 -12.46 -38.68 -80.60
CA ILE A 6 -11.53 -37.72 -79.94
C ILE A 6 -12.25 -37.15 -78.77
N CYS A 7 -11.79 -37.45 -77.54
CA CYS A 7 -12.25 -36.76 -76.31
C CYS A 7 -11.42 -35.50 -76.09
N PHE A 8 -12.07 -34.36 -76.11
CA PHE A 8 -11.55 -33.10 -75.62
C PHE A 8 -11.64 -33.10 -74.12
N ALA A 9 -10.49 -33.05 -73.43
CA ALA A 9 -10.44 -32.82 -72.00
C ALA A 9 -10.40 -31.30 -71.77
N ALA A 10 -11.47 -30.74 -71.21
CA ALA A 10 -11.51 -29.36 -70.71
C ALA A 10 -10.84 -29.31 -69.33
N VAL A 11 -9.73 -28.60 -69.21
CA VAL A 11 -9.06 -28.30 -67.93
C VAL A 11 -9.81 -27.12 -67.31
N LEU A 12 -10.60 -27.42 -66.29
CA LEU A 12 -11.16 -26.41 -65.38
C LEU A 12 -10.08 -26.04 -64.38
N MET A 13 -9.49 -24.85 -64.50
CA MET A 13 -8.73 -24.20 -63.41
C MET A 13 -9.69 -23.72 -62.36
N GLY A 14 -9.85 -24.46 -61.27
CA GLY A 14 -10.53 -24.01 -60.08
C GLY A 14 -9.62 -23.03 -59.30
N PHE A 15 -10.01 -21.77 -59.29
CA PHE A 15 -9.48 -20.82 -58.31
C PHE A 15 -10.01 -21.21 -56.94
N ALA A 16 -9.13 -21.81 -56.12
CA ALA A 16 -9.39 -21.98 -54.69
C ALA A 16 -9.31 -20.60 -54.06
N ALA A 17 -10.45 -20.00 -53.75
CA ALA A 17 -10.52 -18.87 -52.81
C ALA A 17 -10.11 -19.40 -51.44
N VAL A 18 -8.91 -19.03 -50.99
CA VAL A 18 -8.52 -19.19 -49.59
C VAL A 18 -9.39 -18.23 -48.78
N ALA A 19 -10.48 -18.74 -48.22
CA ALA A 19 -11.20 -18.05 -47.18
C ALA A 19 -10.23 -17.92 -46.02
N GLN A 20 -9.68 -16.72 -45.76
CA GLN A 20 -9.11 -16.37 -44.49
C GLN A 20 -10.22 -16.51 -43.46
N THR A 21 -10.24 -17.65 -42.78
CA THR A 21 -10.94 -17.77 -41.49
C THR A 21 -10.21 -16.85 -40.53
N THR A 22 -10.70 -15.64 -40.39
CA THR A 22 -10.48 -14.87 -39.19
C THR A 22 -11.07 -15.70 -38.06
N THR A 23 -10.24 -16.47 -37.39
CA THR A 23 -10.56 -16.99 -36.07
C THR A 23 -10.75 -15.76 -35.20
N ASN A 24 -12.00 -15.37 -34.98
CA ASN A 24 -12.38 -14.60 -33.82
C ASN A 24 -12.04 -15.49 -32.62
N GLU A 25 -10.79 -15.45 -32.19
CA GLU A 25 -10.45 -15.88 -30.84
C GLU A 25 -11.34 -15.01 -29.94
N LYS A 26 -12.34 -15.64 -29.33
CA LYS A 26 -13.07 -15.02 -28.22
C LYS A 26 -11.98 -14.59 -27.24
N LYS A 27 -11.71 -13.29 -27.11
CA LYS A 27 -10.95 -12.76 -25.99
C LYS A 27 -11.58 -13.41 -24.75
N GLU A 28 -10.80 -14.18 -24.01
CA GLU A 28 -11.29 -14.77 -22.76
C GLU A 28 -11.64 -13.60 -21.84
N ASP A 29 -12.90 -13.49 -21.47
CA ASP A 29 -13.41 -12.39 -20.67
C ASP A 29 -12.76 -12.39 -19.27
N GLY A 30 -12.28 -11.21 -18.84
CA GLY A 30 -11.76 -10.96 -17.49
C GLY A 30 -10.29 -11.30 -17.28
N TYR A 31 -9.85 -10.99 -16.06
CA TYR A 31 -8.51 -11.33 -15.58
C TYR A 31 -8.49 -12.72 -14.96
N LYS A 32 -7.46 -13.51 -15.27
CA LYS A 32 -7.17 -14.81 -14.66
C LYS A 32 -5.80 -14.75 -14.03
N PHE A 33 -5.73 -14.83 -12.72
CA PHE A 33 -4.46 -14.77 -12.00
C PHE A 33 -3.96 -16.16 -11.61
N THR A 34 -2.66 -16.38 -11.79
CA THR A 34 -1.92 -17.52 -11.24
C THR A 34 -1.02 -17.01 -10.14
N ILE A 35 -1.25 -17.45 -8.90
CA ILE A 35 -0.40 -17.11 -7.75
C ILE A 35 0.95 -17.80 -7.90
N VAL A 36 2.04 -17.02 -7.81
CA VAL A 36 3.42 -17.51 -7.87
C VAL A 36 3.97 -17.74 -6.47
N LYS A 37 3.71 -16.79 -5.57
CA LYS A 37 4.11 -16.83 -4.16
C LYS A 37 3.04 -16.15 -3.31
N GLU A 38 2.71 -16.75 -2.18
CA GLU A 38 1.80 -16.18 -1.21
C GLU A 38 2.36 -16.39 0.20
N LEU A 39 2.33 -15.36 1.01
CA LEU A 39 2.74 -15.38 2.40
C LEU A 39 1.50 -15.43 3.30
N PRO A 40 1.58 -16.05 4.49
CA PRO A 40 0.49 -16.03 5.43
C PRO A 40 0.26 -14.61 5.97
N VAL A 41 -1.00 -14.19 6.00
CA VAL A 41 -1.44 -12.92 6.58
C VAL A 41 -2.71 -13.11 7.40
N THR A 42 -2.94 -12.21 8.35
CA THR A 42 -4.18 -12.16 9.14
C THR A 42 -5.37 -11.70 8.29
N PRO A 43 -6.62 -11.91 8.73
CA PRO A 43 -7.80 -11.41 8.01
C PRO A 43 -7.78 -9.92 7.75
N VAL A 44 -8.46 -9.48 6.67
CA VAL A 44 -8.58 -8.06 6.34
C VAL A 44 -9.47 -7.37 7.36
N LYS A 45 -8.96 -6.28 7.96
CA LYS A 45 -9.71 -5.37 8.82
C LYS A 45 -10.35 -4.23 8.02
N ASN A 46 -11.17 -3.41 8.68
CA ASN A 46 -11.86 -2.29 8.04
C ASN A 46 -11.64 -1.00 8.83
N GLN A 47 -10.79 -0.11 8.29
CA GLN A 47 -10.55 1.23 8.87
C GLN A 47 -11.78 2.15 8.79
N ALA A 48 -12.77 1.82 7.95
CA ALA A 48 -14.02 2.53 7.73
C ALA A 48 -13.83 4.06 7.54
N LYS A 49 -14.30 4.87 8.50
CA LYS A 49 -14.23 6.34 8.44
C LYS A 49 -13.09 6.91 9.29
N ALA A 50 -11.95 6.24 9.28
CA ALA A 50 -10.72 6.72 9.91
C ALA A 50 -9.63 6.89 8.86
N GLY A 51 -8.90 8.00 8.91
CA GLY A 51 -7.73 8.26 8.06
C GLY A 51 -6.46 7.58 8.61
N THR A 52 -6.59 6.35 9.08
CA THR A 52 -5.52 5.58 9.75
C THR A 52 -5.05 4.40 8.93
N CYS A 53 -4.99 4.55 7.59
CA CYS A 53 -4.47 3.49 6.71
C CYS A 53 -3.05 3.05 7.11
N TRP A 54 -2.20 3.99 7.52
CA TRP A 54 -0.85 3.74 8.00
C TRP A 54 -0.81 2.75 9.17
N ASP A 55 -1.76 2.88 10.09
CA ASP A 55 -1.86 2.04 11.28
C ASP A 55 -2.42 0.65 10.92
N TYR A 56 -3.51 0.59 10.15
CA TYR A 56 -4.08 -0.69 9.70
C TYR A 56 -3.11 -1.49 8.81
N ALA A 57 -2.41 -0.83 7.89
CA ALA A 57 -1.41 -1.49 7.05
C ALA A 57 -0.16 -1.88 7.83
N GLY A 58 0.31 -0.98 8.71
CA GLY A 58 1.45 -1.24 9.56
C GLY A 58 1.19 -2.37 10.57
N THR A 59 0.02 -2.36 11.21
CA THR A 59 -0.39 -3.44 12.12
C THR A 59 -0.51 -4.77 11.37
N ALA A 60 -1.12 -4.78 10.17
CA ALA A 60 -1.16 -5.98 9.33
C ALA A 60 0.25 -6.48 8.94
N PHE A 61 1.19 -5.57 8.69
CA PHE A 61 2.59 -5.93 8.44
C PHE A 61 3.25 -6.57 9.66
N ILE A 62 3.08 -6.01 10.85
CA ILE A 62 3.63 -6.55 12.11
C ILE A 62 2.99 -7.91 12.45
N GLU A 63 1.70 -8.09 12.23
CA GLU A 63 1.01 -9.37 12.40
C GLU A 63 1.55 -10.43 11.42
N ALA A 64 1.83 -10.04 10.16
CA ALA A 64 2.45 -10.94 9.17
C ALA A 64 3.91 -11.29 9.56
N GLU A 65 4.67 -10.36 10.13
CA GLU A 65 5.99 -10.62 10.68
C GLU A 65 5.94 -11.61 11.86
N LEU A 66 4.96 -11.49 12.75
CA LEU A 66 4.77 -12.46 13.84
C LEU A 66 4.45 -13.87 13.31
N LEU A 67 3.64 -13.97 12.25
CA LEU A 67 3.41 -15.25 11.54
C LEU A 67 4.71 -15.78 10.94
N ARG A 68 5.49 -14.95 10.25
CA ARG A 68 6.80 -15.30 9.66
C ARG A 68 7.78 -15.79 10.72
N MET A 69 7.80 -15.16 11.91
CA MET A 69 8.65 -15.53 13.04
C MET A 69 8.16 -16.80 13.77
N GLY A 70 7.04 -17.41 13.34
CA GLY A 70 6.48 -18.58 13.99
C GLY A 70 5.85 -18.32 15.37
N LYS A 71 5.48 -17.07 15.64
CA LYS A 71 4.86 -16.67 16.92
C LYS A 71 3.36 -16.98 16.96
N GLY A 72 2.78 -17.35 15.82
CA GLY A 72 1.36 -17.56 15.64
C GLY A 72 0.59 -16.29 15.27
N GLU A 73 -0.73 -16.40 15.23
CA GLU A 73 -1.62 -15.29 14.88
C GLU A 73 -1.83 -14.37 16.08
N TYR A 74 -1.66 -13.08 15.82
CA TYR A 74 -1.95 -11.98 16.73
C TYR A 74 -2.99 -11.08 16.05
N ASP A 75 -3.85 -10.50 16.88
CA ASP A 75 -4.82 -9.48 16.52
C ASP A 75 -4.51 -8.26 17.40
N LEU A 76 -3.84 -7.25 16.80
CA LEU A 76 -3.30 -6.08 17.48
C LEU A 76 -4.22 -4.86 17.30
N SER A 77 -4.20 -3.95 18.28
CA SER A 77 -5.12 -2.82 18.34
C SER A 77 -4.59 -1.60 17.58
N GLU A 78 -5.27 -1.23 16.53
CA GLU A 78 -5.06 0.04 15.83
C GLU A 78 -5.51 1.23 16.68
N MET A 79 -6.53 1.08 17.52
CA MET A 79 -7.00 2.19 18.37
C MET A 79 -5.98 2.61 19.42
N PHE A 80 -5.19 1.66 19.92
CA PHE A 80 -4.08 1.96 20.82
C PHE A 80 -2.98 2.76 20.10
N ASN A 81 -2.66 2.36 18.88
CA ASN A 81 -1.65 3.03 18.08
C ASN A 81 -2.10 4.44 17.70
N ALA A 82 -3.31 4.58 17.14
CA ALA A 82 -3.89 5.87 16.78
C ALA A 82 -3.99 6.84 17.98
N TYR A 83 -4.37 6.35 19.17
CA TYR A 83 -4.43 7.18 20.38
C TYR A 83 -3.06 7.80 20.70
N ASN A 84 -2.03 6.99 20.72
CA ASN A 84 -0.69 7.44 21.10
C ASN A 84 -0.10 8.37 20.04
N ASP A 85 -0.23 8.01 18.76
CA ASP A 85 0.24 8.85 17.66
C ASP A 85 -0.46 10.22 17.63
N TYR A 86 -1.79 10.26 17.74
CA TYR A 86 -2.53 11.51 17.79
C TYR A 86 -2.12 12.40 18.96
N CYS A 87 -1.81 11.82 20.11
CA CYS A 87 -1.29 12.57 21.25
C CYS A 87 0.09 13.15 20.97
N ASP A 88 0.98 12.39 20.35
CA ASP A 88 2.32 12.84 20.01
C ASP A 88 2.30 13.89 18.89
N ARG A 89 1.51 13.69 17.84
CA ARG A 89 1.34 14.65 16.74
C ARG A 89 0.69 15.95 17.21
N ALA A 90 -0.30 15.90 18.11
CA ALA A 90 -0.87 17.10 18.73
C ALA A 90 0.19 17.89 19.50
N MET A 91 1.04 17.21 20.28
CA MET A 91 2.12 17.86 21.00
C MET A 91 3.18 18.42 20.04
N ALA A 92 3.53 17.71 18.95
CA ALA A 92 4.44 18.20 17.93
C ALA A 92 3.89 19.47 17.26
N SER A 93 2.62 19.45 16.84
CA SER A 93 1.94 20.64 16.28
C SER A 93 1.96 21.84 17.24
N ILE A 94 1.67 21.64 18.52
CA ILE A 94 1.71 22.70 19.52
C ILE A 94 3.14 23.26 19.67
N ARG A 95 4.16 22.41 19.76
CA ARG A 95 5.56 22.83 19.92
C ARG A 95 6.13 23.55 18.70
N THR A 96 5.63 23.24 17.54
CA THR A 96 6.05 23.87 16.26
C THR A 96 5.12 25.04 15.86
N HIS A 97 4.27 25.50 16.77
CA HIS A 97 3.33 26.59 16.52
C HIS A 97 2.40 26.37 15.31
N GLY A 98 2.14 25.11 14.99
CA GLY A 98 1.27 24.70 13.90
C GLY A 98 1.98 24.40 12.57
N ASP A 99 3.32 24.50 12.49
CA ASP A 99 4.07 24.14 11.28
C ASP A 99 3.90 22.63 10.97
N ILE A 100 3.94 21.78 11.99
CA ILE A 100 3.49 20.39 11.85
C ILE A 100 1.96 20.36 11.91
N SER A 101 1.34 19.92 10.81
CA SER A 101 -0.12 19.80 10.73
C SER A 101 -0.62 18.65 11.61
N PHE A 102 -1.72 18.88 12.32
CA PHE A 102 -2.42 17.82 13.05
C PHE A 102 -3.49 17.20 12.15
N SER A 103 -3.34 15.92 11.82
CA SER A 103 -4.25 15.14 10.98
C SER A 103 -4.31 13.69 11.43
N GLN A 104 -5.14 12.87 10.78
CA GLN A 104 -5.26 11.43 11.06
C GLN A 104 -4.24 10.58 10.28
N GLY A 105 -3.72 11.09 9.15
CA GLY A 105 -2.74 10.41 8.32
C GLY A 105 -1.40 10.23 9.01
N GLY A 106 -0.57 9.36 8.50
CA GLY A 106 0.76 9.03 9.01
C GLY A 106 1.47 8.06 8.11
N CYS A 107 2.68 7.67 8.50
CA CYS A 107 3.55 6.76 7.78
C CYS A 107 3.85 5.49 8.61
N PHE A 108 4.50 4.51 8.02
CA PHE A 108 4.91 3.29 8.75
C PHE A 108 5.81 3.61 9.96
N GLY A 109 6.61 4.67 9.89
CA GLY A 109 7.47 5.12 10.99
C GLY A 109 6.70 5.47 12.25
N ASP A 110 5.46 5.97 12.11
CA ASP A 110 4.61 6.29 13.27
C ASP A 110 4.25 5.05 14.07
N LEU A 111 3.91 3.93 13.39
CA LEU A 111 3.68 2.66 14.09
C LEU A 111 4.95 2.16 14.78
N LEU A 112 6.11 2.19 14.11
CA LEU A 112 7.37 1.75 14.70
C LEU A 112 7.70 2.57 15.96
N HIS A 113 7.47 3.88 15.91
CA HIS A 113 7.63 4.76 17.06
C HIS A 113 6.67 4.40 18.21
N VAL A 114 5.40 4.17 17.90
CA VAL A 114 4.41 3.77 18.92
C VAL A 114 4.83 2.45 19.58
N MET A 115 5.24 1.46 18.78
CA MET A 115 5.72 0.16 19.29
C MET A 115 6.89 0.31 20.26
N GLU A 116 7.88 1.12 19.90
CA GLU A 116 9.09 1.31 20.71
C GLU A 116 8.80 2.09 21.99
N ARG A 117 8.00 3.16 21.88
CA ARG A 117 7.77 4.09 22.98
C ARG A 117 6.65 3.66 23.92
N TYR A 118 5.58 3.11 23.38
CA TYR A 118 4.36 2.80 24.13
C TYR A 118 4.08 1.29 24.22
N GLY A 119 4.63 0.50 23.31
CA GLY A 119 4.41 -0.94 23.21
C GLY A 119 3.24 -1.29 22.28
N LEU A 120 2.66 -2.45 22.50
CA LEU A 120 1.53 -3.00 21.75
C LEU A 120 0.48 -3.53 22.71
N VAL A 121 -0.78 -3.58 22.25
CA VAL A 121 -1.85 -4.26 22.96
C VAL A 121 -2.68 -5.13 21.99
N PRO A 122 -3.30 -6.23 22.45
CA PRO A 122 -4.25 -6.96 21.63
C PRO A 122 -5.50 -6.11 21.34
N GLU A 123 -6.12 -6.36 20.19
CA GLU A 123 -7.37 -5.70 19.75
C GLU A 123 -8.48 -5.74 20.82
N GLU A 124 -8.61 -6.85 21.55
CA GLU A 124 -9.61 -7.01 22.61
C GLU A 124 -9.50 -5.98 23.74
N GLN A 125 -8.34 -5.33 23.90
CA GLN A 125 -8.11 -4.32 24.94
C GLN A 125 -8.57 -2.92 24.52
N MET A 126 -8.51 -2.60 23.23
CA MET A 126 -8.95 -1.30 22.66
C MET A 126 -9.52 -1.53 21.25
N ARG A 127 -10.77 -1.93 21.16
CA ARG A 127 -11.47 -2.20 19.90
C ARG A 127 -11.98 -0.94 19.23
N PRO A 128 -12.02 -0.87 17.90
CA PRO A 128 -12.65 0.24 17.19
C PRO A 128 -14.14 0.33 17.51
N GLY A 129 -14.67 1.55 17.53
CA GLY A 129 -16.09 1.81 17.61
C GLY A 129 -16.78 1.58 18.96
N VAL A 130 -16.15 0.89 19.91
CA VAL A 130 -16.76 0.49 21.19
C VAL A 130 -17.33 1.69 21.95
N MET A 131 -16.62 2.80 21.95
CA MET A 131 -16.99 4.00 22.72
C MET A 131 -18.29 4.65 22.22
N TYR A 132 -18.66 4.46 20.97
CA TYR A 132 -19.90 4.96 20.35
C TYR A 132 -20.81 3.84 19.85
N ARG A 133 -20.66 2.62 20.41
CA ARG A 133 -21.52 1.45 20.18
C ARG A 133 -21.53 0.98 18.72
N ASP A 134 -20.37 1.02 18.10
CA ASP A 134 -20.12 0.49 16.75
C ASP A 134 -19.02 -0.59 16.84
N SER A 135 -18.79 -1.27 15.75
CA SER A 135 -17.69 -2.23 15.54
C SER A 135 -16.65 -1.72 14.55
N LEU A 136 -16.83 -0.51 14.02
CA LEU A 136 -15.98 0.11 13.01
C LEU A 136 -15.51 1.49 13.48
N SER A 137 -14.32 1.88 13.02
CA SER A 137 -13.73 3.18 13.30
C SER A 137 -14.51 4.31 12.63
N ASN A 138 -14.75 5.40 13.36
CA ASN A 138 -15.26 6.65 12.82
C ASN A 138 -14.62 7.83 13.56
N HIS A 139 -13.58 8.39 12.97
CA HIS A 139 -12.83 9.49 13.58
C HIS A 139 -13.28 10.88 13.09
N SER A 140 -14.41 10.98 12.38
CA SER A 140 -14.88 12.25 11.83
C SER A 140 -15.21 13.27 12.93
N GLU A 141 -15.99 12.86 13.95
CA GLU A 141 -16.34 13.72 15.08
C GLU A 141 -15.14 13.97 15.99
N LEU A 142 -14.32 12.95 16.25
CA LEU A 142 -13.06 13.09 16.98
C LEU A 142 -12.19 14.20 16.38
N SER A 143 -11.97 14.17 15.07
CA SER A 143 -11.19 15.22 14.39
C SER A 143 -11.85 16.59 14.42
N ALA A 144 -13.17 16.65 14.24
CA ALA A 144 -13.92 17.91 14.34
C ALA A 144 -13.77 18.56 15.72
N MET A 145 -13.65 17.75 16.79
CA MET A 145 -13.42 18.23 18.14
C MET A 145 -11.96 18.59 18.40
N THR A 146 -11.01 17.74 17.99
CA THR A 146 -9.61 17.89 18.40
C THR A 146 -8.82 18.85 17.51
N ASN A 147 -9.08 18.93 16.19
CA ASN A 147 -8.33 19.82 15.30
C ASN A 147 -8.41 21.30 15.71
N PRO A 148 -9.60 21.87 16.05
CA PRO A 148 -9.68 23.24 16.56
C PRO A 148 -8.96 23.43 17.91
N MET A 149 -8.98 22.42 18.79
CA MET A 149 -8.28 22.50 20.09
C MET A 149 -6.77 22.56 19.90
N VAL A 150 -6.20 21.68 19.05
CA VAL A 150 -4.77 21.69 18.74
C VAL A 150 -4.37 22.99 18.07
N LYS A 151 -5.14 23.46 17.07
CA LYS A 151 -4.89 24.73 16.39
C LYS A 151 -4.92 25.92 17.36
N ALA A 152 -5.88 25.98 18.28
CA ALA A 152 -5.96 27.04 19.28
C ALA A 152 -4.76 26.99 20.25
N ALA A 153 -4.33 25.79 20.67
CA ALA A 153 -3.16 25.64 21.53
C ALA A 153 -1.87 26.04 20.79
N ALA A 154 -1.69 25.60 19.53
CA ALA A 154 -0.52 25.95 18.72
C ALA A 154 -0.39 27.47 18.47
N GLY A 155 -1.50 28.18 18.32
CA GLY A 155 -1.53 29.66 18.14
C GLY A 155 -1.47 30.46 19.44
N SER A 156 -1.42 29.81 20.61
CA SER A 156 -1.38 30.51 21.88
C SER A 156 0.01 31.07 22.21
N SER A 157 0.08 32.31 22.70
CA SER A 157 1.33 32.90 23.16
C SER A 157 1.75 32.44 24.57
N SER A 158 0.83 31.80 25.31
CA SER A 158 1.08 31.31 26.68
C SER A 158 0.17 30.15 27.00
N LEU A 159 0.74 29.00 27.30
CA LEU A 159 0.04 27.79 27.70
C LEU A 159 0.27 27.52 29.19
N GLN A 160 -0.78 27.12 29.85
CA GLN A 160 -0.72 26.79 31.28
C GLN A 160 -0.40 25.31 31.49
N SER A 161 0.31 25.03 32.55
CA SER A 161 0.62 23.68 33.03
C SER A 161 0.11 23.43 34.43
N ASP A 162 -0.06 22.17 34.79
CA ASP A 162 -0.31 21.75 36.17
C ASP A 162 0.99 21.71 37.02
N SER A 163 0.85 21.31 38.28
CA SER A 163 1.98 21.18 39.24
C SER A 163 3.00 20.12 38.81
N SER A 164 2.69 19.21 37.87
CA SER A 164 3.60 18.22 37.29
C SER A 164 4.16 18.64 35.94
N TYR A 165 4.03 19.93 35.60
CA TYR A 165 4.49 20.53 34.33
C TYR A 165 3.83 19.96 33.06
N GLN A 166 2.65 19.36 33.22
CA GLN A 166 1.88 18.89 32.06
C GLN A 166 0.98 20.01 31.54
N LEU A 167 0.99 20.25 30.24
CA LEU A 167 0.14 21.25 29.61
C LEU A 167 -1.34 20.90 29.79
N LEU A 168 -2.15 21.87 30.28
CA LEU A 168 -3.59 21.65 30.52
C LEU A 168 -4.33 21.38 29.20
N CYS A 169 -3.96 22.03 28.10
CA CYS A 169 -4.54 21.78 26.78
C CYS A 169 -4.32 20.32 26.33
N MET A 170 -3.14 19.75 26.60
CA MET A 170 -2.86 18.34 26.27
C MET A 170 -3.65 17.35 27.13
N LYS A 171 -3.92 17.69 28.40
CA LYS A 171 -4.81 16.87 29.24
C LYS A 171 -6.24 16.87 28.68
N ALA A 172 -6.73 18.02 28.21
CA ALA A 172 -8.04 18.12 27.56
C ALA A 172 -8.09 17.34 26.23
N ILE A 173 -7.08 17.50 25.36
CA ILE A 173 -6.97 16.77 24.09
C ILE A 173 -6.95 15.26 24.33
N ARG A 174 -6.12 14.77 25.25
CA ARG A 174 -6.08 13.34 25.62
C ARG A 174 -7.42 12.83 26.14
N ALA A 175 -8.11 13.62 26.95
CA ALA A 175 -9.44 13.26 27.46
C ALA A 175 -10.46 13.10 26.31
N VAL A 176 -10.41 13.99 25.31
CA VAL A 176 -11.24 13.83 24.10
C VAL A 176 -10.85 12.57 23.32
N HIS A 177 -9.56 12.32 23.10
CA HIS A 177 -9.12 11.07 22.43
C HIS A 177 -9.64 9.83 23.19
N GLN A 178 -9.58 9.82 24.54
CA GLN A 178 -10.09 8.71 25.35
C GLN A 178 -11.60 8.50 25.21
N VAL A 179 -12.37 9.55 25.03
CA VAL A 179 -13.83 9.46 24.84
C VAL A 179 -14.17 8.71 23.56
N TYR A 180 -13.38 8.85 22.48
CA TYR A 180 -13.66 8.26 21.18
C TYR A 180 -12.92 6.95 20.92
N LEU A 181 -11.67 6.84 21.39
CA LEU A 181 -10.79 5.70 21.08
C LEU A 181 -10.72 4.68 22.22
N GLY A 182 -11.08 5.09 23.44
CA GLY A 182 -10.90 4.31 24.66
C GLY A 182 -9.67 4.75 25.45
N VAL A 183 -9.53 4.19 26.64
CA VAL A 183 -8.42 4.49 27.55
C VAL A 183 -7.34 3.42 27.35
N PRO A 184 -6.11 3.80 26.96
CA PRO A 184 -5.01 2.84 26.88
C PRO A 184 -4.82 2.09 28.20
N PRO A 185 -4.72 0.77 28.20
CA PRO A 185 -4.57 -0.01 29.42
C PRO A 185 -3.14 0.16 29.97
N GLU A 186 -3.01 0.43 31.28
CA GLU A 186 -1.70 0.37 31.93
C GLU A 186 -1.23 -1.07 32.07
N ARG A 187 -2.15 -2.01 32.32
CA ARG A 187 -1.91 -3.46 32.42
C ARG A 187 -3.12 -4.22 31.89
N PHE A 188 -2.84 -5.40 31.32
CA PHE A 188 -3.89 -6.30 30.82
C PHE A 188 -3.45 -7.77 30.95
N THR A 189 -4.38 -8.69 30.80
CA THR A 189 -4.12 -10.12 30.74
C THR A 189 -4.30 -10.62 29.32
N TYR A 190 -3.30 -11.33 28.76
CA TYR A 190 -3.37 -11.98 27.48
C TYR A 190 -2.87 -13.42 27.57
N LYS A 191 -3.67 -14.38 27.12
CA LYS A 191 -3.38 -15.84 27.21
C LYS A 191 -2.90 -16.26 28.63
N GLY A 192 -3.58 -15.73 29.67
CA GLY A 192 -3.32 -16.05 31.08
C GLY A 192 -2.11 -15.40 31.71
N LYS A 193 -1.41 -14.50 31.02
CA LYS A 193 -0.27 -13.73 31.55
C LYS A 193 -0.62 -12.24 31.64
N SER A 194 -0.10 -11.57 32.68
CA SER A 194 -0.26 -10.13 32.86
C SER A 194 0.88 -9.38 32.18
N TYR A 195 0.53 -8.33 31.44
CA TYR A 195 1.47 -7.48 30.71
C TYR A 195 1.18 -6.00 30.95
N THR A 196 2.20 -5.17 30.78
CA THR A 196 2.07 -3.79 30.34
C THR A 196 2.19 -3.76 28.80
N PRO A 197 1.74 -2.71 28.10
CA PRO A 197 1.91 -2.63 26.64
C PRO A 197 3.38 -2.85 26.18
N LEU A 198 4.35 -2.24 26.87
CA LEU A 198 5.78 -2.43 26.57
C LEU A 198 6.23 -3.88 26.80
N SER A 199 5.87 -4.49 27.95
CA SER A 199 6.25 -5.88 28.21
C SER A 199 5.59 -6.88 27.28
N PHE A 200 4.40 -6.54 26.73
CA PHE A 200 3.77 -7.33 25.69
C PHE A 200 4.54 -7.22 24.38
N TYR A 201 4.87 -6.01 23.95
CA TYR A 201 5.74 -5.78 22.77
C TYR A 201 7.06 -6.56 22.90
N GLU A 202 7.78 -6.43 24.01
CA GLU A 202 9.04 -7.17 24.28
C GLU A 202 8.84 -8.69 24.17
N SER A 203 7.72 -9.22 24.66
CA SER A 203 7.42 -10.66 24.63
C SER A 203 7.23 -11.23 23.22
N THR A 204 6.91 -10.38 22.25
CA THR A 204 6.79 -10.78 20.84
C THR A 204 8.13 -11.07 20.18
N GLY A 205 9.20 -10.42 20.67
CA GLY A 205 10.54 -10.48 20.09
C GLY A 205 10.73 -9.56 18.87
N LEU A 206 9.73 -8.76 18.54
CA LEU A 206 9.85 -7.69 17.52
C LEU A 206 10.82 -6.60 18.01
N LYS A 207 11.48 -5.95 17.07
CA LYS A 207 12.33 -4.78 17.31
C LYS A 207 12.08 -3.75 16.23
N ALA A 208 11.67 -2.55 16.60
CA ALA A 208 11.40 -1.47 15.65
C ALA A 208 12.60 -1.20 14.72
N ASP A 209 13.82 -1.23 15.26
CA ASP A 209 15.07 -1.04 14.51
C ASP A 209 15.39 -2.13 13.47
N ASP A 210 14.64 -3.23 13.44
CA ASP A 210 14.78 -4.25 12.40
C ASP A 210 14.06 -3.87 11.11
N TYR A 211 13.22 -2.85 11.14
CA TYR A 211 12.43 -2.39 10.00
C TYR A 211 12.97 -1.09 9.45
N ILE A 212 13.05 -1.01 8.13
CA ILE A 212 13.55 0.14 7.40
C ILE A 212 12.57 0.56 6.32
N GLN A 213 12.55 1.85 6.02
CA GLN A 213 11.83 2.40 4.88
C GLN A 213 12.78 2.60 3.69
N VAL A 214 12.28 2.31 2.48
CA VAL A 214 13.04 2.43 1.22
C VAL A 214 12.18 3.16 0.21
N THR A 215 12.79 4.06 -0.55
CA THR A 215 12.17 4.85 -1.61
C THR A 215 13.09 4.98 -2.83
N ALA A 216 12.62 5.60 -3.89
CA ALA A 216 13.40 5.78 -5.11
C ALA A 216 13.09 7.12 -5.79
N PHE A 217 13.76 8.19 -5.40
CA PHE A 217 13.62 9.53 -5.98
C PHE A 217 14.94 10.04 -6.58
N LEU A 218 14.86 10.86 -7.63
CA LEU A 218 16.04 11.38 -8.32
C LEU A 218 16.59 12.68 -7.71
N HIS A 219 15.79 13.41 -6.96
CA HIS A 219 16.18 14.68 -6.35
C HIS A 219 17.10 14.52 -5.12
N GLU A 220 17.21 13.31 -4.58
CA GLU A 220 18.06 13.02 -3.44
C GLU A 220 19.16 11.98 -3.75
N PRO A 221 20.32 12.06 -3.08
CA PRO A 221 21.45 11.17 -3.35
C PRO A 221 21.11 9.68 -3.14
N LEU A 222 21.55 8.82 -4.06
CA LEU A 222 21.42 7.38 -3.93
C LEU A 222 22.21 6.84 -2.73
N TYR A 223 21.66 5.79 -2.11
CA TYR A 223 22.23 5.03 -0.99
C TYR A 223 22.48 5.90 0.27
N LYS A 224 21.69 6.96 0.38
CA LYS A 224 21.59 7.82 1.58
C LYS A 224 20.16 7.78 2.09
N THR A 225 19.98 8.23 3.31
CA THR A 225 18.66 8.42 3.89
C THR A 225 18.26 9.88 3.81
N PHE A 226 16.98 10.11 3.57
CA PHE A 226 16.33 11.41 3.66
C PHE A 226 14.89 11.24 4.13
N ALA A 227 14.26 12.32 4.58
CA ALA A 227 12.85 12.33 4.90
C ALA A 227 12.05 12.65 3.63
N VAL A 228 11.21 11.72 3.18
CA VAL A 228 10.32 11.98 2.04
C VAL A 228 9.38 13.13 2.41
N GLU A 229 9.26 14.11 1.51
CA GLU A 229 8.51 15.36 1.73
C GLU A 229 7.00 15.13 1.54
N SER A 230 6.44 14.27 2.38
CA SER A 230 5.00 14.06 2.50
C SER A 230 4.46 14.76 3.74
N PRO A 231 3.27 15.41 3.68
CA PRO A 231 2.62 15.99 4.86
C PRO A 231 2.36 14.99 5.98
N ASP A 232 2.21 13.72 5.66
CA ASP A 232 1.97 12.64 6.62
C ASP A 232 3.26 12.08 7.21
N ASN A 233 4.43 12.36 6.64
CA ASN A 233 5.74 12.12 7.27
C ASN A 233 6.08 13.25 8.27
N TRP A 234 5.18 13.54 9.20
CA TRP A 234 5.28 14.64 10.16
C TRP A 234 6.44 14.52 11.16
N ARG A 235 6.96 13.32 11.32
CA ARG A 235 8.11 13.01 12.18
C ARG A 235 9.44 13.17 11.44
N HIS A 236 9.40 13.35 10.11
CA HIS A 236 10.56 13.35 9.24
C HIS A 236 11.36 12.03 9.34
N ASP A 237 10.65 10.90 9.41
CA ASP A 237 11.25 9.58 9.41
C ASP A 237 12.01 9.34 8.11
N LEU A 238 13.16 8.67 8.24
CA LEU A 238 14.12 8.55 7.15
C LEU A 238 13.85 7.31 6.29
N SER A 239 13.91 7.47 4.99
CA SER A 239 13.87 6.40 3.99
C SER A 239 15.21 6.29 3.26
N TYR A 240 15.68 5.07 3.03
CA TYR A 240 16.84 4.84 2.16
C TYR A 240 16.46 5.07 0.70
N ASN A 241 17.22 5.91 0.00
CA ASN A 241 17.01 6.17 -1.42
C ASN A 241 17.81 5.20 -2.27
N VAL A 242 17.12 4.50 -3.18
CA VAL A 242 17.72 3.54 -4.13
C VAL A 242 17.28 3.88 -5.56
N THR A 243 17.81 3.19 -6.56
CA THR A 243 17.26 3.33 -7.92
C THR A 243 15.88 2.70 -8.00
N LEU A 244 15.06 3.14 -8.95
CA LEU A 244 13.71 2.60 -9.16
C LEU A 244 13.72 1.09 -9.45
N ASP A 245 14.71 0.60 -10.19
CA ASP A 245 14.87 -0.83 -10.48
C ASP A 245 15.33 -1.62 -9.24
N GLU A 246 16.13 -0.98 -8.37
CA GLU A 246 16.49 -1.60 -7.08
C GLU A 246 15.30 -1.66 -6.12
N LEU A 247 14.42 -0.65 -6.11
CA LEU A 247 13.18 -0.70 -5.32
C LEU A 247 12.30 -1.90 -5.72
N MET A 248 12.13 -2.11 -7.04
CA MET A 248 11.44 -3.29 -7.57
C MET A 248 12.12 -4.59 -7.14
N THR A 249 13.44 -4.66 -7.30
CA THR A 249 14.25 -5.85 -6.96
C THR A 249 14.19 -6.15 -5.46
N ILE A 250 14.24 -5.15 -4.60
CA ILE A 250 14.13 -5.28 -3.14
C ILE A 250 12.78 -5.88 -2.77
N THR A 251 11.70 -5.37 -3.36
CA THR A 251 10.34 -5.86 -3.10
C THR A 251 10.19 -7.32 -3.53
N ASP A 252 10.63 -7.65 -4.75
CA ASP A 252 10.59 -9.03 -5.26
C ASP A 252 11.42 -9.99 -4.40
N TYR A 253 12.62 -9.56 -4.02
CA TYR A 253 13.51 -10.36 -3.20
C TYR A 253 12.93 -10.59 -1.80
N ALA A 254 12.36 -9.56 -1.16
CA ALA A 254 11.72 -9.68 0.15
C ALA A 254 10.61 -10.74 0.13
N ILE A 255 9.68 -10.66 -0.82
CA ILE A 255 8.59 -11.65 -0.96
C ILE A 255 9.13 -13.05 -1.26
N ALA A 256 10.13 -13.18 -2.15
CA ALA A 256 10.74 -14.47 -2.45
C ALA A 256 11.39 -15.12 -1.23
N GLN A 257 11.99 -14.31 -0.33
CA GLN A 257 12.59 -14.78 0.93
C GLN A 257 11.56 -14.98 2.07
N GLY A 258 10.28 -14.70 1.83
CA GLY A 258 9.21 -14.91 2.82
C GLY A 258 8.93 -13.71 3.74
N TYR A 259 9.41 -12.53 3.39
CA TYR A 259 9.17 -11.29 4.14
C TYR A 259 8.00 -10.50 3.52
N PRO A 260 7.02 -10.05 4.30
CA PRO A 260 5.99 -9.12 3.83
C PRO A 260 6.61 -7.75 3.55
N VAL A 261 5.91 -6.91 2.79
CA VAL A 261 6.35 -5.56 2.45
C VAL A 261 5.21 -4.58 2.72
N GLY A 262 5.44 -3.63 3.64
CA GLY A 262 4.56 -2.48 3.78
C GLY A 262 4.68 -1.59 2.54
N TRP A 263 3.57 -1.10 2.01
CA TRP A 263 3.51 -0.36 0.76
C TRP A 263 2.68 0.91 0.91
N ASP A 264 3.32 2.02 0.71
CA ASP A 264 2.75 3.36 0.67
C ASP A 264 2.67 3.83 -0.78
N ALA A 265 1.48 4.24 -1.22
CA ALA A 265 1.20 4.51 -2.61
C ALA A 265 0.09 5.53 -2.86
N ASP A 266 0.16 6.16 -4.01
CA ASP A 266 -0.97 6.85 -4.61
C ASP A 266 -1.99 5.84 -5.14
N VAL A 267 -3.24 6.00 -4.74
CA VAL A 267 -4.39 5.20 -5.20
C VAL A 267 -5.43 6.04 -5.95
N SER A 268 -5.08 7.27 -6.30
CA SER A 268 -5.95 8.20 -7.03
C SER A 268 -6.08 7.88 -8.51
N GLU A 269 -5.18 7.06 -9.07
CA GLU A 269 -5.18 6.64 -10.47
C GLU A 269 -6.47 5.94 -10.90
N GLN A 270 -6.86 6.17 -12.16
CA GLN A 270 -8.06 5.56 -12.71
C GLN A 270 -7.94 4.03 -12.78
N GLY A 271 -6.76 3.50 -13.09
CA GLY A 271 -6.50 2.06 -13.11
C GLY A 271 -6.71 1.37 -11.77
N PHE A 272 -6.45 2.09 -10.65
CA PHE A 272 -6.83 1.63 -9.32
C PHE A 272 -8.34 1.76 -9.10
N ARG A 273 -8.92 2.92 -9.39
CA ARG A 273 -10.34 3.19 -9.14
C ARG A 273 -11.29 2.26 -9.89
N LEU A 274 -10.95 1.90 -11.13
CA LEU A 274 -11.77 0.98 -11.95
C LEU A 274 -11.57 -0.48 -11.56
N GLY A 275 -10.33 -0.86 -11.25
CA GLY A 275 -9.95 -2.25 -11.04
C GLY A 275 -10.14 -2.77 -9.61
N ASN A 276 -10.01 -1.92 -8.57
CA ASN A 276 -9.94 -2.39 -7.19
C ASN A 276 -11.21 -3.13 -6.71
N LYS A 277 -12.38 -2.74 -7.19
CA LYS A 277 -13.64 -3.44 -6.92
C LYS A 277 -13.73 -4.81 -7.63
N LYS A 278 -12.95 -4.98 -8.69
CA LYS A 278 -12.79 -6.24 -9.44
C LYS A 278 -11.58 -7.04 -8.97
N GLY A 279 -10.90 -6.61 -7.90
CA GLY A 279 -9.79 -7.30 -7.28
C GLY A 279 -8.44 -7.07 -7.93
N PHE A 280 -8.26 -6.02 -8.73
CA PHE A 280 -6.94 -5.68 -9.30
C PHE A 280 -6.74 -4.16 -9.47
N CYS A 281 -5.48 -3.76 -9.70
CA CYS A 281 -5.16 -2.43 -10.22
C CYS A 281 -4.06 -2.53 -11.29
N VAL A 282 -4.16 -1.69 -12.31
CA VAL A 282 -3.31 -1.75 -13.51
C VAL A 282 -2.93 -0.34 -13.97
N LEU A 283 -1.80 -0.23 -14.66
CA LEU A 283 -1.37 0.98 -15.35
C LEU A 283 -1.29 0.66 -16.85
N PRO A 284 -2.38 0.78 -17.61
CA PRO A 284 -2.37 0.43 -19.02
C PRO A 284 -1.47 1.37 -19.82
N ALA A 285 -0.75 0.83 -20.81
CA ALA A 285 -0.04 1.63 -21.79
C ALA A 285 -1.06 2.40 -22.66
N THR A 286 -0.74 3.64 -22.98
CA THR A 286 -1.58 4.50 -23.82
C THR A 286 -0.95 4.70 -25.20
N SER A 287 -1.65 5.34 -26.13
CA SER A 287 -1.13 5.63 -27.47
C SER A 287 0.12 6.53 -27.50
N VAL A 288 0.47 7.17 -26.37
CA VAL A 288 1.73 7.92 -26.23
C VAL A 288 2.91 7.04 -25.88
N ASP A 289 2.67 5.85 -25.35
CA ASP A 289 3.70 4.87 -24.95
C ASP A 289 4.08 3.97 -26.14
N LYS A 290 4.48 4.56 -27.28
CA LYS A 290 4.70 3.85 -28.54
C LYS A 290 5.70 2.70 -28.44
N ASP A 291 6.69 2.82 -27.57
CA ASP A 291 7.73 1.81 -27.37
C ASP A 291 7.25 0.63 -26.54
N ALA A 292 6.18 0.82 -25.75
CA ALA A 292 5.56 -0.25 -24.95
C ALA A 292 4.52 -1.04 -25.73
N LEU A 293 4.06 -0.52 -26.88
CA LEU A 293 3.02 -1.11 -27.73
C LEU A 293 3.63 -1.64 -29.03
N ALA A 294 3.61 -2.95 -29.22
CA ALA A 294 4.11 -3.58 -30.45
C ALA A 294 2.97 -3.94 -31.41
N GLY A 295 3.12 -3.58 -32.69
CA GLY A 295 2.36 -4.15 -33.80
C GLY A 295 0.84 -4.09 -33.65
N SER A 296 0.22 -5.22 -33.32
CA SER A 296 -1.24 -5.35 -33.20
C SER A 296 -1.85 -4.51 -32.10
N ASP A 297 -1.16 -4.34 -30.97
CA ASP A 297 -1.66 -3.60 -29.80
C ASP A 297 -1.67 -2.08 -30.08
N LEU A 298 -0.61 -1.57 -30.72
CA LEU A 298 -0.59 -0.18 -31.16
C LEU A 298 -1.72 0.10 -32.18
N ALA A 299 -1.98 -0.82 -33.09
CA ALA A 299 -3.08 -0.70 -34.05
C ALA A 299 -4.45 -0.72 -33.36
N HIS A 300 -4.61 -1.56 -32.33
CA HIS A 300 -5.84 -1.65 -31.53
C HIS A 300 -6.14 -0.33 -30.78
N TRP A 301 -5.10 0.27 -30.16
CA TRP A 301 -5.26 1.53 -29.43
C TRP A 301 -5.31 2.79 -30.30
N THR A 302 -4.99 2.67 -31.59
CA THR A 302 -4.98 3.83 -32.51
C THR A 302 -6.38 4.44 -32.63
N GLY A 303 -6.48 5.72 -32.27
CA GLY A 303 -7.74 6.46 -32.29
C GLY A 303 -8.63 6.30 -31.05
N MET A 304 -8.25 5.47 -30.07
CA MET A 304 -8.97 5.38 -28.79
C MET A 304 -8.58 6.54 -27.87
N THR A 305 -9.55 7.01 -27.08
CA THR A 305 -9.29 7.96 -25.99
C THR A 305 -8.61 7.25 -24.81
N ALA A 306 -7.86 7.98 -23.99
CA ALA A 306 -7.26 7.44 -22.76
C ALA A 306 -8.31 6.76 -21.85
N LYS A 307 -9.53 7.35 -21.78
CA LYS A 307 -10.63 6.74 -21.03
C LYS A 307 -11.06 5.39 -21.62
N ALA A 308 -11.20 5.28 -22.94
CA ALA A 308 -11.60 4.03 -23.59
C ALA A 308 -10.56 2.93 -23.38
N ILE A 309 -9.25 3.26 -23.42
CA ILE A 309 -8.15 2.34 -23.13
C ILE A 309 -8.24 1.85 -21.67
N GLN A 310 -8.50 2.74 -20.73
CA GLN A 310 -8.64 2.37 -19.32
C GLN A 310 -9.89 1.55 -19.05
N ASP A 311 -11.01 1.88 -19.68
CA ASP A 311 -12.26 1.11 -19.57
C ASP A 311 -12.04 -0.33 -20.10
N GLU A 312 -11.31 -0.51 -21.22
CA GLU A 312 -10.97 -1.83 -21.74
C GLU A 312 -9.98 -2.56 -20.84
N ALA A 313 -8.96 -1.87 -20.31
CA ALA A 313 -8.01 -2.44 -19.35
C ALA A 313 -8.68 -2.84 -18.02
N ALA A 314 -9.84 -2.31 -17.71
CA ALA A 314 -10.64 -2.75 -16.55
C ALA A 314 -11.44 -4.03 -16.83
N GLU A 315 -11.55 -4.47 -18.08
CA GLU A 315 -12.27 -5.71 -18.46
C GLU A 315 -11.31 -6.83 -18.87
N HIS A 316 -10.17 -6.49 -19.49
CA HIS A 316 -9.21 -7.46 -20.03
C HIS A 316 -7.78 -7.05 -19.72
N PRO A 317 -6.84 -8.02 -19.56
CA PRO A 317 -5.41 -7.72 -19.49
C PRO A 317 -4.95 -7.01 -20.77
N THR A 318 -4.18 -5.96 -20.60
CA THR A 318 -3.62 -5.13 -21.66
C THR A 318 -2.14 -4.89 -21.41
N PRO A 319 -1.36 -4.46 -22.43
CA PRO A 319 -0.01 -3.99 -22.22
C PRO A 319 0.06 -2.91 -21.13
N GLN A 320 1.05 -2.98 -20.26
CA GLN A 320 1.25 -2.07 -19.13
C GLN A 320 2.29 -1.01 -19.47
N ARG A 321 2.06 0.23 -19.03
CA ARG A 321 3.03 1.32 -19.12
C ARG A 321 4.16 1.09 -18.12
N TRP A 322 5.40 1.05 -18.61
CA TRP A 322 6.60 0.90 -17.77
C TRP A 322 7.34 2.23 -17.71
N VAL A 323 7.09 3.01 -16.64
CA VAL A 323 7.63 4.35 -16.49
C VAL A 323 9.13 4.36 -16.25
N THR A 324 9.79 5.42 -16.73
CA THR A 324 11.20 5.73 -16.42
C THR A 324 11.31 6.34 -15.01
N PRO A 325 12.52 6.38 -14.43
CA PRO A 325 12.76 7.13 -13.18
C PRO A 325 12.39 8.61 -13.28
N GLU A 326 12.62 9.24 -14.44
CA GLU A 326 12.31 10.64 -14.71
C GLU A 326 10.81 10.91 -14.75
N GLU A 327 10.04 10.03 -15.40
CA GLU A 327 8.57 10.11 -15.42
C GLU A 327 7.99 9.95 -14.01
N ARG A 328 8.55 9.01 -13.23
CA ARG A 328 8.13 8.83 -11.82
C ARG A 328 8.45 10.07 -10.99
N GLN A 329 9.66 10.65 -11.13
CA GLN A 329 10.04 11.87 -10.44
C GLN A 329 9.13 13.03 -10.82
N LEU A 330 8.86 13.22 -12.12
CA LEU A 330 7.96 14.27 -12.60
C LEU A 330 6.55 14.11 -12.02
N GLY A 331 6.03 12.87 -11.94
CA GLY A 331 4.72 12.59 -11.35
C GLY A 331 4.64 13.00 -9.87
N TRP A 332 5.73 12.86 -9.13
CA TRP A 332 5.84 13.35 -7.75
C TRP A 332 5.92 14.87 -7.69
N ASP A 333 6.80 15.48 -8.47
CA ASP A 333 7.06 16.93 -8.46
C ASP A 333 5.83 17.75 -8.91
N ASN A 334 5.00 17.20 -9.81
CA ASN A 334 3.81 17.88 -10.34
C ASN A 334 2.50 17.49 -9.65
N HIS A 335 2.58 16.69 -8.57
CA HIS A 335 1.45 16.20 -7.79
C HIS A 335 0.48 15.27 -8.54
N GLU A 336 0.94 14.62 -9.63
CA GLU A 336 0.23 13.53 -10.29
C GLU A 336 0.30 12.24 -9.45
N THR A 337 1.34 12.14 -8.62
CA THR A 337 1.50 11.11 -7.60
C THR A 337 1.50 11.76 -6.22
N ASN A 338 0.58 11.35 -5.36
CA ASN A 338 0.41 11.84 -3.99
C ASN A 338 0.53 10.68 -2.98
N ASP A 339 0.86 11.03 -1.74
CA ASP A 339 0.78 10.12 -0.61
C ASP A 339 -0.69 9.97 -0.20
N ASP A 340 -1.31 8.82 -0.53
CA ASP A 340 -2.75 8.62 -0.36
C ASP A 340 -3.08 7.46 0.59
N HIS A 341 -2.36 6.31 0.49
CA HIS A 341 -2.83 5.10 1.13
C HIS A 341 -1.73 4.06 1.37
N LEU A 342 -1.71 3.53 2.59
CA LEU A 342 -0.79 2.47 2.97
C LEU A 342 -1.48 1.10 2.98
N MET A 343 -0.75 0.07 2.50
CA MET A 343 -1.24 -1.30 2.31
C MET A 343 -0.13 -2.32 2.61
N LEU A 344 -0.46 -3.60 2.53
CA LEU A 344 0.49 -4.70 2.74
C LEU A 344 0.63 -5.55 1.48
N ILE A 345 1.84 -5.68 0.93
CA ILE A 345 2.18 -6.67 -0.10
C ILE A 345 2.58 -7.97 0.58
N TYR A 346 1.94 -9.10 0.17
CA TYR A 346 2.15 -10.40 0.77
C TYR A 346 2.37 -11.53 -0.24
N GLY A 347 2.51 -11.21 -1.53
CA GLY A 347 2.75 -12.22 -2.54
C GLY A 347 2.95 -11.68 -3.94
N THR A 348 3.08 -12.61 -4.88
CA THR A 348 3.23 -12.32 -6.32
C THR A 348 2.35 -13.24 -7.16
N ALA A 349 1.87 -12.74 -8.30
CA ALA A 349 1.06 -13.47 -9.26
C ALA A 349 1.39 -13.05 -10.70
N LYS A 350 0.80 -13.78 -11.66
CA LYS A 350 0.82 -13.43 -13.10
C LYS A 350 -0.59 -13.54 -13.65
N ASP A 351 -0.92 -12.68 -14.60
CA ASP A 351 -2.13 -12.84 -15.40
C ASP A 351 -1.91 -13.84 -16.57
N GLN A 352 -2.96 -14.08 -17.35
CA GLN A 352 -2.91 -15.00 -18.50
C GLN A 352 -2.03 -14.50 -19.66
N MET A 353 -1.67 -13.22 -19.69
CA MET A 353 -0.72 -12.65 -20.65
C MET A 353 0.74 -12.68 -20.14
N GLY A 354 0.95 -13.08 -18.88
CA GLY A 354 2.25 -13.11 -18.24
C GLY A 354 2.68 -11.80 -17.58
N ASN A 355 1.80 -10.77 -17.53
CA ASN A 355 2.07 -9.58 -16.73
C ASN A 355 2.20 -9.96 -15.26
N GLU A 356 3.11 -9.30 -14.57
CA GLU A 356 3.42 -9.60 -13.16
C GLU A 356 2.68 -8.66 -12.20
N TYR A 357 2.25 -9.23 -11.07
CA TYR A 357 1.46 -8.55 -10.05
C TYR A 357 1.99 -8.86 -8.65
N TYR A 358 1.77 -7.92 -7.72
CA TYR A 358 1.83 -8.16 -6.29
C TYR A 358 0.45 -8.47 -5.74
N LEU A 359 0.39 -9.40 -4.77
CA LEU A 359 -0.81 -9.61 -3.95
C LEU A 359 -0.80 -8.58 -2.83
N VAL A 360 -1.89 -7.81 -2.73
CA VAL A 360 -2.02 -6.72 -1.78
C VAL A 360 -3.21 -6.95 -0.84
N LYS A 361 -2.98 -6.81 0.46
CA LYS A 361 -4.00 -6.76 1.50
C LYS A 361 -4.32 -5.30 1.79
N ASN A 362 -5.60 -4.92 1.58
CA ASN A 362 -6.13 -3.60 1.88
C ASN A 362 -6.78 -3.58 3.28
N SER A 363 -7.22 -2.42 3.72
CA SER A 363 -7.86 -2.17 5.03
C SER A 363 -9.30 -1.62 4.93
N TRP A 364 -10.04 -1.99 3.87
CA TRP A 364 -11.42 -1.51 3.64
C TRP A 364 -12.49 -2.60 3.83
N GLY A 365 -12.17 -3.64 4.62
CA GLY A 365 -13.04 -4.79 4.79
C GLY A 365 -13.27 -5.55 3.48
N ASN A 366 -14.37 -6.29 3.41
CA ASN A 366 -14.73 -7.06 2.22
C ASN A 366 -15.49 -6.19 1.18
N TYR A 367 -14.83 -5.18 0.63
CA TYR A 367 -15.44 -4.24 -0.33
C TYR A 367 -15.51 -4.79 -1.77
N ASN A 368 -14.74 -5.83 -2.10
CA ASN A 368 -14.57 -6.40 -3.44
C ASN A 368 -14.99 -7.88 -3.54
N GLY A 369 -15.89 -8.31 -2.67
CA GLY A 369 -16.59 -9.59 -2.75
C GLY A 369 -15.67 -10.81 -2.60
N GLU A 370 -15.47 -11.55 -3.68
CA GLU A 370 -14.68 -12.80 -3.67
C GLU A 370 -13.22 -12.61 -3.28
N PHE A 371 -12.65 -11.43 -3.51
CA PHE A 371 -11.26 -11.10 -3.13
C PHE A 371 -11.12 -10.73 -1.64
N LYS A 372 -12.23 -10.58 -0.92
CA LYS A 372 -12.27 -10.38 0.54
C LYS A 372 -11.37 -9.22 1.04
N GLY A 373 -11.33 -8.13 0.28
CA GLY A 373 -10.52 -6.95 0.60
C GLY A 373 -9.06 -7.04 0.16
N MET A 374 -8.68 -8.08 -0.56
CA MET A 374 -7.38 -8.23 -1.21
C MET A 374 -7.49 -7.93 -2.70
N PHE A 375 -6.36 -7.63 -3.35
CA PHE A 375 -6.33 -7.39 -4.80
C PHE A 375 -4.95 -7.63 -5.40
N PHE A 376 -4.89 -7.69 -6.73
CA PHE A 376 -3.65 -7.86 -7.50
C PHE A 376 -3.22 -6.51 -8.05
N CYS A 377 -2.03 -6.04 -7.67
CA CYS A 377 -1.45 -4.79 -8.17
C CYS A 377 -0.40 -5.08 -9.23
N SER A 378 -0.58 -4.56 -10.46
CA SER A 378 0.44 -4.74 -11.49
C SER A 378 1.77 -4.10 -11.08
N LYS A 379 2.89 -4.75 -11.45
CA LYS A 379 4.22 -4.18 -11.17
C LYS A 379 4.44 -2.84 -11.86
N ALA A 380 3.77 -2.59 -12.99
CA ALA A 380 3.81 -1.29 -13.65
C ALA A 380 3.16 -0.19 -12.80
N TYR A 381 2.02 -0.49 -12.18
CA TYR A 381 1.38 0.42 -11.23
C TYR A 381 2.27 0.68 -10.01
N PHE A 382 2.76 -0.36 -9.38
CA PHE A 382 3.70 -0.27 -8.25
C PHE A 382 4.91 0.60 -8.60
N ARG A 383 5.53 0.39 -9.76
CA ARG A 383 6.69 1.15 -10.24
C ARG A 383 6.44 2.65 -10.30
N TYR A 384 5.25 3.05 -10.74
CA TYR A 384 4.90 4.46 -10.91
C TYR A 384 4.46 5.11 -9.59
N LYS A 385 3.60 4.44 -8.84
CA LYS A 385 2.79 5.05 -7.78
C LYS A 385 3.28 4.74 -6.35
N THR A 386 4.38 4.03 -6.19
CA THR A 386 4.98 3.80 -4.87
C THR A 386 5.62 5.06 -4.32
N ILE A 387 5.30 5.43 -3.09
CA ILE A 387 5.99 6.49 -2.33
C ILE A 387 7.15 5.86 -1.55
N THR A 388 6.82 4.98 -0.60
CA THR A 388 7.78 4.24 0.19
C THR A 388 7.37 2.78 0.35
N ILE A 389 8.34 1.94 0.70
CA ILE A 389 8.08 0.60 1.23
C ILE A 389 8.71 0.45 2.60
N MET A 390 8.10 -0.36 3.47
CA MET A 390 8.70 -0.81 4.72
C MET A 390 9.01 -2.30 4.64
N ILE A 391 10.23 -2.68 5.03
CA ILE A 391 10.70 -4.07 5.04
C ILE A 391 11.52 -4.36 6.29
N HIS A 392 11.61 -5.64 6.65
CA HIS A 392 12.63 -6.09 7.59
C HIS A 392 14.02 -5.97 6.95
N LYS A 393 15.01 -5.42 7.66
CA LYS A 393 16.39 -5.23 7.13
C LYS A 393 17.04 -6.52 6.63
N ASP A 394 16.64 -7.69 7.17
CA ASP A 394 17.13 -8.99 6.70
C ASP A 394 16.49 -9.46 5.39
N ALA A 395 15.44 -8.81 4.93
CA ALA A 395 14.88 -9.00 3.61
C ALA A 395 15.74 -8.40 2.49
N LEU A 396 16.80 -7.67 2.81
CA LEU A 396 17.75 -7.16 1.83
C LEU A 396 18.79 -8.21 1.43
N SER A 397 19.16 -8.22 0.14
CA SER A 397 20.30 -9.00 -0.34
C SER A 397 21.62 -8.51 0.30
N LYS A 398 22.64 -9.36 0.34
CA LYS A 398 23.97 -8.99 0.86
C LYS A 398 24.56 -7.79 0.12
N GLU A 399 24.33 -7.70 -1.20
CA GLU A 399 24.79 -6.59 -2.01
C GLU A 399 24.10 -5.28 -1.61
N MET A 400 22.78 -5.32 -1.45
CA MET A 400 22.00 -4.14 -1.05
C MET A 400 22.34 -3.69 0.37
N LYS A 401 22.49 -4.62 1.34
CA LYS A 401 22.98 -4.28 2.69
C LYS A 401 24.31 -3.56 2.64
N LYS A 402 25.24 -3.98 1.76
CA LYS A 402 26.54 -3.31 1.57
C LYS A 402 26.37 -1.90 0.99
N LYS A 403 25.53 -1.72 -0.05
CA LYS A 403 25.26 -0.40 -0.65
C LYS A 403 24.68 0.58 0.38
N LEU A 404 23.73 0.11 1.19
CA LEU A 404 23.04 0.90 2.21
C LEU A 404 23.81 0.99 3.55
N LYS A 405 24.96 0.30 3.70
CA LYS A 405 25.76 0.22 4.92
C LYS A 405 24.99 -0.30 6.14
N ILE A 406 24.07 -1.24 5.92
CA ILE A 406 23.27 -1.87 6.96
C ILE A 406 24.01 -3.09 7.51
N GLY A 407 24.22 -3.14 8.85
CA GLY A 407 24.86 -4.25 9.53
C GLY A 407 26.38 -4.33 9.36
N GLN A 408 27.02 -3.19 9.06
CA GLN A 408 28.48 -3.05 9.04
C GLN A 408 29.01 -2.65 10.40
#